data_8f17b3c51e9e25179cc0cf690ad55e1f
#
_entry.id   8f17b3c51e9e25179cc0cf690ad55e1f
#
_cell.length_a   1.000
_cell.length_b   1.000
_cell.length_c   1.000
_cell.angle_alpha   90.00
_cell.angle_beta   90.00
_cell.angle_gamma   90.00
#
_symmetry.space_group_name_H-M   'P 1'
#
loop_
_entity.id
_entity.type
_entity.pdbx_description
1 polymer ?
#
loop_
_entity_poly.entity_id
_entity_poly.type
_entity_poly.pdbx_seq_one_letter_code
_entity_poly.pdbx_strand_id
1 'polypeptide(L)'
;MKRLYLIIIVVSLMISCTNKKSNNDEIIPQYIDSLNYYREIKDNKKMFYYIDTLKALRVKMPDIAMEYAVAYAHLKQYDKAIQILKDNISSSSKPQLLYNEMGNIYLIKGDTANAILSYKQAINCNPNYARPYIYLANIYKENNEKELAINNYLAAIRLFAENEYYEEMGNFAIEILEIDSTNLDAIKFLQYYCYNEKDYKTALAIGFEIDEICVKQNKLDEGYVNMYFMGMILYDMGEYEKSISLMHQASENDITAKEYGYSICCYTSASYRKLRDNEKADYFLSLAKEVDKDDAEKYINDLLNRNNGNK
;
A
#
# COMPACT_ATOMS: atom_id res chain seq x y z
N MET A 1 28.45 -48.38 35.74
CA MET A 1 28.55 -46.97 36.21
C MET A 1 29.18 -46.03 35.18
N LYS A 2 30.30 -46.31 34.55
CA LYS A 2 30.94 -45.39 33.54
C LYS A 2 30.07 -45.09 32.28
N ARG A 3 29.25 -46.05 31.80
CA ARG A 3 28.36 -45.82 30.65
C ARG A 3 27.17 -44.92 30.98
N LEU A 4 26.68 -44.94 32.22
CA LEU A 4 25.56 -44.07 32.65
C LEU A 4 26.03 -42.59 32.78
N TYR A 5 27.26 -42.36 33.24
CA TYR A 5 27.83 -41.03 33.33
C TYR A 5 28.08 -40.39 31.96
N LEU A 6 28.48 -41.20 30.97
CA LEU A 6 28.66 -40.71 29.58
C LEU A 6 27.34 -40.29 28.93
N ILE A 7 26.25 -41.04 29.16
CA ILE A 7 24.91 -40.72 28.66
C ILE A 7 24.39 -39.45 29.32
N ILE A 8 24.61 -39.25 30.62
CA ILE A 8 24.16 -38.03 31.31
C ILE A 8 24.94 -36.80 30.80
N ILE A 9 26.25 -36.93 30.52
CA ILE A 9 27.05 -35.84 29.94
C ILE A 9 26.60 -35.51 28.49
N VAL A 10 26.30 -36.53 27.67
CA VAL A 10 25.80 -36.31 26.30
C VAL A 10 24.41 -35.70 26.31
N VAL A 11 23.53 -36.13 27.22
CA VAL A 11 22.18 -35.55 27.35
C VAL A 11 22.25 -34.12 27.90
N SER A 12 23.13 -33.84 28.86
CA SER A 12 23.34 -32.48 29.38
C SER A 12 23.95 -31.54 28.32
N LEU A 13 24.85 -32.04 27.48
CA LEU A 13 25.38 -31.28 26.32
C LEU A 13 24.33 -31.07 25.23
N MET A 14 23.45 -32.04 24.97
CA MET A 14 22.35 -31.87 24.04
C MET A 14 21.30 -30.89 24.58
N ILE A 15 20.96 -30.93 25.87
CA ILE A 15 20.04 -29.97 26.51
C ILE A 15 20.67 -28.56 26.54
N SER A 16 21.99 -28.46 26.77
CA SER A 16 22.70 -27.18 26.65
C SER A 16 22.74 -26.62 25.22
N CYS A 17 22.84 -27.50 24.19
CA CYS A 17 22.73 -27.08 22.78
C CYS A 17 21.30 -26.71 22.38
N THR A 18 20.28 -27.40 22.89
CA THR A 18 18.87 -27.04 22.61
C THR A 18 18.45 -25.76 23.31
N ASN A 19 18.89 -25.54 24.56
CA ASN A 19 18.67 -24.29 25.29
C ASN A 19 19.44 -23.10 24.67
N LYS A 20 20.64 -23.31 24.09
CA LYS A 20 21.33 -22.25 23.34
C LYS A 20 20.60 -21.88 22.02
N LYS A 21 19.91 -22.83 21.37
CA LYS A 21 19.15 -22.57 20.17
C LYS A 21 17.89 -21.76 20.47
N SER A 22 17.18 -22.07 21.55
CA SER A 22 16.02 -21.32 22.01
C SER A 22 16.36 -19.90 22.49
N ASN A 23 17.51 -19.70 23.14
CA ASN A 23 17.95 -18.38 23.58
C ASN A 23 18.30 -17.46 22.39
N ASN A 24 18.91 -17.99 21.34
CA ASN A 24 19.24 -17.20 20.15
C ASN A 24 18.00 -16.78 19.38
N ASP A 25 16.96 -17.62 19.32
CA ASP A 25 15.72 -17.33 18.63
C ASP A 25 14.93 -16.18 19.30
N GLU A 26 15.09 -15.97 20.60
CA GLU A 26 14.50 -14.84 21.34
C GLU A 26 15.37 -13.58 21.33
N ILE A 27 16.69 -13.73 21.35
CA ILE A 27 17.64 -12.61 21.48
C ILE A 27 17.89 -11.91 20.14
N ILE A 28 17.96 -12.66 19.03
CA ILE A 28 18.23 -12.09 17.70
C ILE A 28 17.21 -11.01 17.30
N PRO A 29 15.87 -11.23 17.43
CA PRO A 29 14.88 -10.18 17.14
C PRO A 29 15.10 -8.91 17.97
N GLN A 30 15.40 -9.04 19.27
CA GLN A 30 15.64 -7.89 20.16
C GLN A 30 16.89 -7.08 19.75
N TYR A 31 17.92 -7.73 19.23
CA TYR A 31 19.12 -7.05 18.74
C TYR A 31 18.86 -6.38 17.38
N ILE A 32 18.01 -6.97 16.54
CA ILE A 32 17.56 -6.35 15.30
C ILE A 32 16.71 -5.09 15.59
N ASP A 33 15.80 -5.16 16.56
CA ASP A 33 15.00 -4.00 16.98
C ASP A 33 15.88 -2.88 17.56
N SER A 34 16.89 -3.26 18.37
CA SER A 34 17.86 -2.30 18.88
C SER A 34 18.67 -1.66 17.77
N LEU A 35 19.08 -2.45 16.76
CA LEU A 35 19.82 -1.96 15.61
C LEU A 35 18.99 -0.96 14.79
N ASN A 36 17.69 -1.27 14.55
CA ASN A 36 16.75 -0.37 13.90
C ASN A 36 16.59 0.95 14.68
N TYR A 37 16.41 0.88 15.98
CA TYR A 37 16.34 2.07 16.84
C TYR A 37 17.59 2.95 16.70
N TYR A 38 18.80 2.35 16.80
CA TYR A 38 20.06 3.11 16.69
C TYR A 38 20.34 3.63 15.27
N ARG A 39 19.76 2.99 14.25
CA ARG A 39 19.75 3.51 12.87
C ARG A 39 18.97 4.82 12.79
N GLU A 40 17.77 4.87 13.36
CA GLU A 40 16.91 6.07 13.35
C GLU A 40 17.55 7.25 14.06
N ILE A 41 18.15 7.03 15.23
CA ILE A 41 18.85 8.10 15.97
C ILE A 41 20.29 8.32 15.50
N LYS A 42 20.73 7.62 14.44
CA LYS A 42 22.07 7.72 13.82
C LYS A 42 23.25 7.47 14.76
N ASP A 43 23.07 6.63 15.80
CA ASP A 43 24.17 6.22 16.69
C ASP A 43 25.00 5.11 16.05
N ASN A 44 25.93 5.48 15.17
CA ASN A 44 26.76 4.53 14.43
C ASN A 44 27.59 3.63 15.35
N LYS A 45 28.04 4.11 16.51
CA LYS A 45 28.82 3.30 17.45
C LYS A 45 28.00 2.12 17.99
N LYS A 46 26.74 2.39 18.33
CA LYS A 46 25.79 1.35 18.77
C LYS A 46 25.39 0.44 17.62
N MET A 47 25.17 0.99 16.42
CA MET A 47 24.89 0.17 15.23
C MET A 47 26.00 -0.86 14.99
N PHE A 48 27.28 -0.47 14.97
CA PHE A 48 28.39 -1.42 14.80
C PHE A 48 28.45 -2.44 15.93
N TYR A 49 28.22 -2.04 17.18
CA TYR A 49 28.19 -2.97 18.30
C TYR A 49 27.15 -4.08 18.09
N TYR A 50 25.92 -3.73 17.71
CA TYR A 50 24.86 -4.72 17.47
C TYR A 50 25.10 -5.56 16.22
N ILE A 51 25.65 -4.97 15.15
CA ILE A 51 26.04 -5.71 13.94
C ILE A 51 27.10 -6.77 14.28
N ASP A 52 28.13 -6.42 15.03
CA ASP A 52 29.19 -7.37 15.44
C ASP A 52 28.64 -8.44 16.38
N THR A 53 27.69 -8.09 17.24
CA THR A 53 27.01 -9.05 18.12
C THR A 53 26.16 -10.04 17.29
N LEU A 54 25.39 -9.57 16.30
CA LEU A 54 24.61 -10.43 15.41
C LEU A 54 25.49 -11.36 14.58
N LYS A 55 26.66 -10.87 14.11
CA LYS A 55 27.67 -11.72 13.45
C LYS A 55 28.22 -12.81 14.38
N ALA A 56 28.52 -12.46 15.64
CA ALA A 56 28.97 -13.43 16.64
C ALA A 56 27.90 -14.50 16.93
N LEU A 57 26.63 -14.16 16.82
CA LEU A 57 25.48 -15.07 16.88
C LEU A 57 25.23 -15.86 15.59
N ARG A 58 26.12 -15.71 14.57
CA ARG A 58 26.04 -16.37 13.27
C ARG A 58 24.84 -15.98 12.40
N VAL A 59 24.29 -14.77 12.61
CA VAL A 59 23.33 -14.19 11.68
C VAL A 59 24.04 -13.96 10.35
N LYS A 60 23.40 -14.36 9.25
CA LYS A 60 24.01 -14.29 7.92
C LYS A 60 24.14 -12.83 7.46
N MET A 61 25.26 -12.53 6.78
CA MET A 61 25.51 -11.17 6.26
C MET A 61 24.39 -10.61 5.39
N PRO A 62 23.75 -11.38 4.46
CA PRO A 62 22.64 -10.85 3.67
C PRO A 62 21.46 -10.31 4.47
N ASP A 63 21.24 -10.85 5.69
CA ASP A 63 20.12 -10.46 6.55
C ASP A 63 20.38 -9.15 7.33
N ILE A 64 21.65 -8.73 7.46
CA ILE A 64 22.09 -7.51 8.16
C ILE A 64 22.90 -6.56 7.25
N ALA A 65 23.00 -6.87 5.96
CA ALA A 65 23.81 -6.10 5.03
C ALA A 65 23.32 -4.66 4.85
N MET A 66 22.00 -4.47 4.89
CA MET A 66 21.38 -3.15 4.76
C MET A 66 21.80 -2.25 5.92
N GLU A 67 21.67 -2.71 7.15
CA GLU A 67 22.01 -1.97 8.36
C GLU A 67 23.51 -1.66 8.41
N TYR A 68 24.32 -2.62 7.96
CA TYR A 68 25.77 -2.44 7.91
C TYR A 68 26.18 -1.37 6.88
N ALA A 69 25.52 -1.37 5.72
CA ALA A 69 25.73 -0.35 4.70
C ALA A 69 25.26 1.03 5.18
N VAL A 70 24.11 1.11 5.83
CA VAL A 70 23.59 2.37 6.42
C VAL A 70 24.57 2.94 7.45
N ALA A 71 25.14 2.11 8.33
CA ALA A 71 26.13 2.55 9.31
C ALA A 71 27.37 3.18 8.63
N TYR A 72 27.84 2.59 7.51
CA TYR A 72 28.94 3.17 6.74
C TYR A 72 28.53 4.44 5.98
N ALA A 73 27.30 4.50 5.45
CA ALA A 73 26.78 5.69 4.80
C ALA A 73 26.71 6.89 5.76
N HIS A 74 26.27 6.67 7.00
CA HIS A 74 26.30 7.69 8.07
C HIS A 74 27.73 8.23 8.34
N LEU A 75 28.74 7.38 8.19
CA LEU A 75 30.15 7.78 8.26
C LEU A 75 30.67 8.40 6.95
N LYS A 76 29.82 8.64 5.97
CA LYS A 76 30.14 9.13 4.62
C LYS A 76 31.08 8.21 3.83
N GLN A 77 31.16 6.92 4.23
CA GLN A 77 31.94 5.90 3.53
C GLN A 77 31.05 5.21 2.47
N TYR A 78 30.52 5.99 1.51
CA TYR A 78 29.50 5.56 0.56
C TYR A 78 29.94 4.38 -0.31
N ASP A 79 31.18 4.39 -0.81
CA ASP A 79 31.68 3.30 -1.68
C ASP A 79 31.73 1.96 -0.94
N LYS A 80 32.11 2.00 0.33
CA LYS A 80 32.14 0.80 1.20
C LYS A 80 30.73 0.31 1.48
N ALA A 81 29.79 1.23 1.77
CA ALA A 81 28.39 0.90 1.97
C ALA A 81 27.78 0.22 0.72
N ILE A 82 28.02 0.80 -0.47
CA ILE A 82 27.55 0.26 -1.74
C ILE A 82 28.17 -1.14 -2.00
N GLN A 83 29.46 -1.31 -1.71
CA GLN A 83 30.13 -2.62 -1.92
C GLN A 83 29.52 -3.70 -1.02
N ILE A 84 29.22 -3.38 0.26
CA ILE A 84 28.55 -4.31 1.17
C ILE A 84 27.20 -4.77 0.61
N LEU A 85 26.40 -3.85 0.07
CA LEU A 85 25.10 -4.20 -0.55
C LEU A 85 25.31 -5.10 -1.76
N LYS A 86 26.22 -4.72 -2.69
CA LYS A 86 26.52 -5.48 -3.90
C LYS A 86 26.94 -6.93 -3.60
N ASP A 87 27.81 -7.12 -2.63
CA ASP A 87 28.34 -8.43 -2.26
C ASP A 87 27.26 -9.36 -1.68
N ASN A 88 26.14 -8.80 -1.19
CA ASN A 88 25.09 -9.56 -0.50
C ASN A 88 23.77 -9.67 -1.29
N ILE A 89 23.58 -8.95 -2.41
CA ILE A 89 22.35 -8.96 -3.20
C ILE A 89 21.97 -10.37 -3.65
N SER A 90 22.93 -11.12 -4.24
CA SER A 90 22.67 -12.43 -4.84
C SER A 90 22.29 -13.52 -3.84
N SER A 91 22.64 -13.33 -2.58
CA SER A 91 22.35 -14.27 -1.47
C SER A 91 21.25 -13.80 -0.53
N SER A 92 20.70 -12.59 -0.74
CA SER A 92 19.60 -12.05 0.04
C SER A 92 18.25 -12.67 -0.35
N SER A 93 17.43 -12.96 0.65
CA SER A 93 16.03 -13.34 0.43
C SER A 93 15.14 -12.16 0.00
N LYS A 94 15.64 -10.92 0.16
CA LYS A 94 14.92 -9.68 -0.15
C LYS A 94 15.82 -8.70 -0.91
N PRO A 95 16.31 -9.05 -2.12
CA PRO A 95 17.25 -8.22 -2.87
C PRO A 95 16.71 -6.82 -3.19
N GLN A 96 15.37 -6.66 -3.32
CA GLN A 96 14.72 -5.37 -3.54
C GLN A 96 15.03 -4.35 -2.45
N LEU A 97 15.19 -4.79 -1.19
CA LEU A 97 15.53 -3.88 -0.10
C LEU A 97 16.97 -3.37 -0.22
N LEU A 98 17.89 -4.25 -0.59
CA LEU A 98 19.30 -3.90 -0.78
C LEU A 98 19.49 -2.96 -1.98
N TYR A 99 18.80 -3.21 -3.09
CA TYR A 99 18.80 -2.30 -4.24
C TYR A 99 18.20 -0.93 -3.89
N ASN A 100 17.07 -0.90 -3.15
CA ASN A 100 16.48 0.36 -2.72
C ASN A 100 17.44 1.16 -1.84
N GLU A 101 18.08 0.51 -0.87
CA GLU A 101 19.05 1.17 0.00
C GLU A 101 20.29 1.63 -0.76
N MET A 102 20.74 0.85 -1.74
CA MET A 102 21.82 1.27 -2.65
C MET A 102 21.44 2.53 -3.43
N GLY A 103 20.18 2.65 -3.89
CA GLY A 103 19.64 3.87 -4.50
C GLY A 103 19.72 5.06 -3.56
N ASN A 104 19.29 4.90 -2.29
CA ASN A 104 19.37 5.95 -1.27
C ASN A 104 20.80 6.42 -1.05
N ILE A 105 21.76 5.48 -0.96
CA ILE A 105 23.18 5.82 -0.75
C ILE A 105 23.76 6.56 -1.96
N TYR A 106 23.39 6.16 -3.18
CA TYR A 106 23.79 6.87 -4.39
C TYR A 106 23.24 8.29 -4.44
N LEU A 107 21.96 8.51 -4.03
CA LEU A 107 21.39 9.86 -3.93
C LEU A 107 22.16 10.74 -2.94
N ILE A 108 22.43 10.23 -1.73
CA ILE A 108 23.18 10.96 -0.72
C ILE A 108 24.61 11.27 -1.21
N LYS A 109 25.19 10.39 -2.03
CA LYS A 109 26.49 10.59 -2.67
C LYS A 109 26.43 11.63 -3.80
N GLY A 110 25.25 11.98 -4.31
CA GLY A 110 25.05 12.87 -5.46
C GLY A 110 25.09 12.16 -6.82
N ASP A 111 25.02 10.83 -6.83
CA ASP A 111 25.03 10.00 -8.05
C ASP A 111 23.61 9.57 -8.43
N THR A 112 22.84 10.55 -8.94
CA THR A 112 21.43 10.35 -9.31
C THR A 112 21.25 9.27 -10.38
N ALA A 113 22.19 9.13 -11.33
CA ALA A 113 22.10 8.14 -12.40
C ALA A 113 22.13 6.70 -11.85
N ASN A 114 23.08 6.38 -10.97
CA ASN A 114 23.14 5.08 -10.31
C ASN A 114 22.02 4.87 -9.29
N ALA A 115 21.49 5.92 -8.68
CA ALA A 115 20.30 5.84 -7.83
C ALA A 115 19.09 5.35 -8.62
N ILE A 116 18.79 5.98 -9.78
CA ILE A 116 17.71 5.58 -10.69
C ILE A 116 17.85 4.11 -11.10
N LEU A 117 19.06 3.70 -11.50
CA LEU A 117 19.31 2.29 -11.88
C LEU A 117 19.02 1.34 -10.72
N SER A 118 19.44 1.70 -9.51
CA SER A 118 19.25 0.88 -8.31
C SER A 118 17.76 0.74 -7.96
N TYR A 119 16.98 1.83 -8.00
CA TYR A 119 15.54 1.77 -7.76
C TYR A 119 14.81 0.94 -8.82
N LYS A 120 15.19 1.06 -10.10
CA LYS A 120 14.63 0.21 -11.17
C LYS A 120 14.96 -1.28 -10.93
N GLN A 121 16.14 -1.60 -10.41
CA GLN A 121 16.48 -2.99 -10.05
C GLN A 121 15.65 -3.47 -8.84
N ALA A 122 15.36 -2.60 -7.85
CA ALA A 122 14.48 -2.94 -6.74
C ALA A 122 13.06 -3.29 -7.23
N ILE A 123 12.52 -2.51 -8.16
CA ILE A 123 11.22 -2.76 -8.81
C ILE A 123 11.23 -4.08 -9.59
N ASN A 124 12.30 -4.35 -10.36
CA ASN A 124 12.42 -5.60 -11.10
C ASN A 124 12.44 -6.83 -10.17
N CYS A 125 13.03 -6.71 -8.99
CA CYS A 125 13.04 -7.78 -7.99
C CYS A 125 11.68 -7.97 -7.31
N ASN A 126 10.96 -6.88 -7.05
CA ASN A 126 9.62 -6.91 -6.45
C ASN A 126 8.80 -5.71 -6.94
N PRO A 127 7.95 -5.90 -7.97
CA PRO A 127 7.09 -4.83 -8.49
C PRO A 127 6.08 -4.27 -7.47
N ASN A 128 5.75 -5.04 -6.41
CA ASN A 128 4.80 -4.63 -5.36
C ASN A 128 5.48 -3.87 -4.21
N TYR A 129 6.73 -3.46 -4.37
CA TYR A 129 7.44 -2.66 -3.38
C TYR A 129 7.32 -1.17 -3.71
N ALA A 130 6.46 -0.43 -3.02
CA ALA A 130 6.08 0.95 -3.34
C ALA A 130 7.24 1.97 -3.24
N ARG A 131 8.16 1.82 -2.29
CA ARG A 131 9.20 2.82 -1.99
C ARG A 131 10.06 3.23 -3.19
N PRO A 132 10.59 2.32 -4.04
CA PRO A 132 11.41 2.72 -5.18
C PRO A 132 10.65 3.60 -6.18
N TYR A 133 9.35 3.37 -6.37
CA TYR A 133 8.52 4.22 -7.24
C TYR A 133 8.45 5.66 -6.70
N ILE A 134 8.27 5.83 -5.38
CA ILE A 134 8.25 7.15 -4.75
C ILE A 134 9.58 7.88 -4.95
N TYR A 135 10.69 7.20 -4.74
CA TYR A 135 12.01 7.81 -4.94
C TYR A 135 12.26 8.18 -6.39
N LEU A 136 11.86 7.34 -7.35
CA LEU A 136 11.93 7.67 -8.78
C LEU A 136 11.02 8.85 -9.12
N ALA A 137 9.80 8.90 -8.60
CA ALA A 137 8.88 10.00 -8.82
C ALA A 137 9.47 11.33 -8.32
N ASN A 138 10.05 11.34 -7.12
CA ASN A 138 10.69 12.53 -6.56
C ASN A 138 11.86 13.00 -7.44
N ILE A 139 12.74 12.09 -7.87
CA ILE A 139 13.86 12.43 -8.76
C ILE A 139 13.34 13.03 -10.07
N TYR A 140 12.33 12.41 -10.69
CA TYR A 140 11.77 12.91 -11.94
C TYR A 140 11.03 14.25 -11.76
N LYS A 141 10.34 14.47 -10.61
CA LYS A 141 9.73 15.76 -10.25
C LYS A 141 10.80 16.86 -10.17
N GLU A 142 11.91 16.60 -9.46
CA GLU A 142 13.04 17.53 -9.34
C GLU A 142 13.70 17.84 -10.70
N ASN A 143 13.78 16.86 -11.58
CA ASN A 143 14.31 17.00 -12.94
C ASN A 143 13.30 17.64 -13.92
N ASN A 144 12.08 17.99 -13.48
CA ASN A 144 10.97 18.47 -14.32
C ASN A 144 10.50 17.47 -15.41
N GLU A 145 10.74 16.18 -15.18
CA GLU A 145 10.28 15.07 -16.01
C GLU A 145 8.87 14.65 -15.58
N LYS A 146 7.88 15.54 -15.81
CA LYS A 146 6.53 15.48 -15.22
C LYS A 146 5.81 14.15 -15.46
N GLU A 147 5.81 13.65 -16.69
CA GLU A 147 5.13 12.40 -17.05
C GLU A 147 5.70 11.20 -16.29
N LEU A 148 7.04 11.11 -16.20
CA LEU A 148 7.69 10.04 -15.46
C LEU A 148 7.43 10.14 -13.95
N ALA A 149 7.38 11.36 -13.39
CA ALA A 149 7.03 11.58 -12.01
C ALA A 149 5.61 11.09 -11.71
N ILE A 150 4.63 11.54 -12.49
CA ILE A 150 3.22 11.15 -12.36
C ILE A 150 3.06 9.63 -12.46
N ASN A 151 3.65 8.99 -13.47
CA ASN A 151 3.52 7.54 -13.67
C ASN A 151 4.08 6.74 -12.49
N ASN A 152 5.18 7.18 -11.90
CA ASN A 152 5.76 6.52 -10.73
C ASN A 152 4.92 6.76 -9.45
N TYR A 153 4.43 7.99 -9.22
CA TYR A 153 3.50 8.23 -8.11
C TYR A 153 2.22 7.39 -8.25
N LEU A 154 1.62 7.32 -9.46
CA LEU A 154 0.42 6.49 -9.69
C LEU A 154 0.69 5.01 -9.43
N ALA A 155 1.88 4.50 -9.79
CA ALA A 155 2.26 3.13 -9.47
C ALA A 155 2.33 2.90 -7.94
N ALA A 156 2.92 3.82 -7.19
CA ALA A 156 2.95 3.76 -5.73
C ALA A 156 1.55 3.85 -5.11
N ILE A 157 0.71 4.77 -5.57
CA ILE A 157 -0.67 4.97 -5.12
C ILE A 157 -1.50 3.69 -5.26
N ARG A 158 -1.40 3.00 -6.41
CA ARG A 158 -2.14 1.73 -6.61
C ARG A 158 -1.74 0.68 -5.59
N LEU A 159 -0.45 0.56 -5.28
CA LEU A 159 0.05 -0.36 -4.25
C LEU A 159 -0.43 0.02 -2.84
N PHE A 160 -0.55 1.31 -2.54
CA PHE A 160 -1.12 1.77 -1.28
C PHE A 160 -2.62 1.50 -1.20
N ALA A 161 -3.36 1.73 -2.28
CA ALA A 161 -4.80 1.45 -2.35
C ALA A 161 -5.09 -0.05 -2.13
N GLU A 162 -4.32 -0.94 -2.77
CA GLU A 162 -4.43 -2.40 -2.60
C GLU A 162 -4.17 -2.87 -1.16
N ASN A 163 -3.41 -2.11 -0.38
CA ASN A 163 -3.07 -2.44 1.01
C ASN A 163 -3.84 -1.56 2.03
N GLU A 164 -4.83 -0.78 1.59
CA GLU A 164 -5.67 0.08 2.42
C GLU A 164 -4.89 1.19 3.17
N TYR A 165 -3.75 1.62 2.64
CA TYR A 165 -2.98 2.76 3.15
C TYR A 165 -3.51 4.07 2.53
N TYR A 166 -4.69 4.50 2.98
CA TYR A 166 -5.43 5.61 2.36
C TYR A 166 -4.77 6.97 2.56
N GLU A 167 -4.11 7.20 3.69
CA GLU A 167 -3.42 8.45 3.97
C GLU A 167 -2.24 8.66 3.01
N GLU A 168 -1.39 7.63 2.83
CA GLU A 168 -0.28 7.67 1.88
C GLU A 168 -0.78 7.85 0.45
N MET A 169 -1.86 7.15 0.09
CA MET A 169 -2.50 7.30 -1.22
C MET A 169 -2.95 8.74 -1.46
N GLY A 170 -3.65 9.35 -0.50
CA GLY A 170 -4.12 10.74 -0.58
C GLY A 170 -2.98 11.73 -0.70
N ASN A 171 -1.92 11.57 0.11
CA ASN A 171 -0.75 12.44 0.08
C ASN A 171 -0.06 12.42 -1.29
N PHE A 172 0.14 11.24 -1.90
CA PHE A 172 0.76 11.16 -3.24
C PHE A 172 -0.18 11.60 -4.37
N ALA A 173 -1.49 11.48 -4.21
CA ALA A 173 -2.44 12.08 -5.14
C ALA A 173 -2.30 13.62 -5.18
N ILE A 174 -2.12 14.27 -4.02
CA ILE A 174 -1.84 15.70 -3.92
C ILE A 174 -0.51 16.06 -4.63
N GLU A 175 0.54 15.25 -4.44
CA GLU A 175 1.84 15.45 -5.13
C GLU A 175 1.68 15.45 -6.67
N ILE A 176 0.81 14.60 -7.21
CA ILE A 176 0.50 14.57 -8.64
C ILE A 176 -0.25 15.84 -9.05
N LEU A 177 -1.24 16.29 -8.25
CA LEU A 177 -2.03 17.47 -8.56
C LEU A 177 -1.21 18.77 -8.52
N GLU A 178 -0.10 18.82 -7.77
CA GLU A 178 0.88 19.91 -7.85
C GLU A 178 1.62 19.94 -9.20
N ILE A 179 1.78 18.78 -9.87
CA ILE A 179 2.45 18.67 -11.18
C ILE A 179 1.46 18.92 -12.31
N ASP A 180 0.25 18.34 -12.21
CA ASP A 180 -0.86 18.43 -13.14
C ASP A 180 -2.18 18.46 -12.37
N SER A 181 -2.72 19.65 -12.16
CA SER A 181 -3.98 19.87 -11.41
C SER A 181 -5.21 19.27 -12.08
N THR A 182 -5.10 18.81 -13.33
CA THR A 182 -6.21 18.19 -14.07
C THR A 182 -6.05 16.68 -14.23
N ASN A 183 -5.10 16.08 -13.53
CA ASN A 183 -4.86 14.64 -13.58
C ASN A 183 -6.03 13.86 -12.98
N LEU A 184 -6.82 13.27 -13.84
CA LEU A 184 -8.08 12.62 -13.47
C LEU A 184 -7.86 11.44 -12.50
N ASP A 185 -6.82 10.64 -12.71
CA ASP A 185 -6.51 9.51 -11.83
C ASP A 185 -6.20 9.98 -10.39
N ALA A 186 -5.41 11.05 -10.27
CA ALA A 186 -5.08 11.61 -8.96
C ALA A 186 -6.32 12.19 -8.25
N ILE A 187 -7.20 12.89 -8.99
CA ILE A 187 -8.45 13.42 -8.44
C ILE A 187 -9.36 12.28 -7.96
N LYS A 188 -9.46 11.18 -8.71
CA LYS A 188 -10.23 9.99 -8.30
C LYS A 188 -9.64 9.34 -7.04
N PHE A 189 -8.32 9.23 -6.92
CA PHE A 189 -7.68 8.71 -5.71
C PHE A 189 -7.92 9.63 -4.50
N LEU A 190 -7.92 10.96 -4.70
CA LEU A 190 -8.24 11.90 -3.63
C LEU A 190 -9.72 11.78 -3.21
N GLN A 191 -10.64 11.60 -4.16
CA GLN A 191 -12.05 11.31 -3.87
C GLN A 191 -12.20 10.05 -3.03
N TYR A 192 -11.49 8.98 -3.41
CA TYR A 192 -11.53 7.70 -2.69
C TYR A 192 -10.91 7.81 -1.29
N TYR A 193 -9.85 8.59 -1.13
CA TYR A 193 -9.28 8.92 0.19
C TYR A 193 -10.31 9.62 1.09
N CYS A 194 -10.92 10.71 0.61
CA CYS A 194 -11.93 11.44 1.37
C CYS A 194 -13.13 10.55 1.76
N TYR A 195 -13.55 9.64 0.87
CA TYR A 195 -14.61 8.67 1.16
C TYR A 195 -14.23 7.73 2.32
N ASN A 196 -13.01 7.19 2.34
CA ASN A 196 -12.55 6.30 3.38
C ASN A 196 -12.37 7.02 4.73
N GLU A 197 -11.95 8.30 4.70
CA GLU A 197 -11.92 9.18 5.88
C GLU A 197 -13.33 9.62 6.34
N LYS A 198 -14.39 9.16 5.65
CA LYS A 198 -15.80 9.52 5.90
C LYS A 198 -16.11 11.02 5.70
N ASP A 199 -15.23 11.76 5.03
CA ASP A 199 -15.52 13.11 4.57
C ASP A 199 -16.31 13.05 3.25
N TYR A 200 -17.54 12.55 3.38
CA TYR A 200 -18.44 12.35 2.25
C TYR A 200 -18.77 13.64 1.51
N LYS A 201 -18.77 14.79 2.20
CA LYS A 201 -19.07 16.08 1.58
C LYS A 201 -17.95 16.48 0.62
N THR A 202 -16.71 16.38 1.04
CA THR A 202 -15.54 16.65 0.19
C THR A 202 -15.44 15.62 -0.93
N ALA A 203 -15.64 14.33 -0.64
CA ALA A 203 -15.65 13.28 -1.65
C ALA A 203 -16.71 13.52 -2.74
N LEU A 204 -17.90 13.97 -2.36
CA LEU A 204 -18.98 14.31 -3.32
C LEU A 204 -18.64 15.57 -4.14
N ALA A 205 -18.05 16.59 -3.51
CA ALA A 205 -17.63 17.80 -4.22
C ALA A 205 -16.55 17.49 -5.28
N ILE A 206 -15.58 16.64 -4.95
CA ILE A 206 -14.57 16.14 -5.89
C ILE A 206 -15.26 15.35 -7.03
N GLY A 207 -16.31 14.58 -6.74
CA GLY A 207 -17.09 13.86 -7.75
C GLY A 207 -17.67 14.79 -8.81
N PHE A 208 -18.20 15.94 -8.44
CA PHE A 208 -18.68 16.94 -9.42
C PHE A 208 -17.55 17.54 -10.25
N GLU A 209 -16.36 17.74 -9.68
CA GLU A 209 -15.18 18.17 -10.42
C GLU A 209 -14.74 17.12 -11.45
N ILE A 210 -14.77 15.83 -11.07
CA ILE A 210 -14.50 14.71 -11.99
C ILE A 210 -15.47 14.75 -13.19
N ASP A 211 -16.77 14.94 -12.94
CA ASP A 211 -17.76 15.00 -14.01
C ASP A 211 -17.47 16.15 -15.01
N GLU A 212 -17.12 17.35 -14.49
CA GLU A 212 -16.72 18.46 -15.36
C GLU A 212 -15.48 18.14 -16.21
N ILE A 213 -14.48 17.49 -15.62
CA ILE A 213 -13.27 17.08 -16.33
C ILE A 213 -13.59 16.02 -17.37
N CYS A 214 -14.40 15.02 -17.02
CA CYS A 214 -14.83 13.97 -17.96
C CYS A 214 -15.56 14.55 -19.17
N VAL A 215 -16.47 15.50 -18.98
CA VAL A 215 -17.15 16.19 -20.07
C VAL A 215 -16.15 16.97 -20.93
N LYS A 216 -15.25 17.76 -20.33
CA LYS A 216 -14.24 18.57 -21.06
C LYS A 216 -13.26 17.69 -21.84
N GLN A 217 -12.90 16.52 -21.34
CA GLN A 217 -11.95 15.61 -21.96
C GLN A 217 -12.61 14.54 -22.86
N ASN A 218 -13.94 14.57 -22.99
CA ASN A 218 -14.73 13.55 -23.71
C ASN A 218 -14.53 12.12 -23.20
N LYS A 219 -14.40 11.98 -21.87
CA LYS A 219 -14.22 10.70 -21.14
C LYS A 219 -15.54 10.27 -20.50
N LEU A 220 -16.59 10.11 -21.32
CA LEU A 220 -17.94 9.86 -20.82
C LEU A 220 -18.07 8.58 -20.00
N ASP A 221 -17.38 7.50 -20.39
CA ASP A 221 -17.42 6.23 -19.65
C ASP A 221 -16.90 6.40 -18.22
N GLU A 222 -15.82 7.18 -18.05
CA GLU A 222 -15.27 7.49 -16.72
C GLU A 222 -16.22 8.35 -15.89
N GLY A 223 -17.00 9.23 -16.53
CA GLY A 223 -18.06 10.00 -15.88
C GLY A 223 -19.18 9.10 -15.34
N TYR A 224 -19.61 8.10 -16.10
CA TYR A 224 -20.63 7.15 -15.62
C TYR A 224 -20.12 6.29 -14.43
N VAL A 225 -18.85 5.87 -14.46
CA VAL A 225 -18.23 5.19 -13.30
C VAL A 225 -18.20 6.12 -12.08
N ASN A 226 -17.91 7.41 -12.28
CA ASN A 226 -17.95 8.39 -11.19
C ASN A 226 -19.38 8.59 -10.64
N MET A 227 -20.40 8.61 -11.49
CA MET A 227 -21.81 8.66 -11.05
C MET A 227 -22.17 7.48 -10.14
N TYR A 228 -21.70 6.27 -10.46
CA TYR A 228 -21.85 5.11 -9.57
C TYR A 228 -21.18 5.37 -8.22
N PHE A 229 -19.95 5.85 -8.20
CA PHE A 229 -19.23 6.13 -6.96
C PHE A 229 -19.88 7.24 -6.13
N MET A 230 -20.35 8.32 -6.77
CA MET A 230 -21.13 9.37 -6.12
C MET A 230 -22.46 8.84 -5.56
N GLY A 231 -23.10 7.89 -6.25
CA GLY A 231 -24.28 7.20 -5.76
C GLY A 231 -24.02 6.41 -4.45
N MET A 232 -22.86 5.77 -4.34
CA MET A 232 -22.41 5.11 -3.09
C MET A 232 -22.21 6.13 -1.96
N ILE A 233 -21.53 7.25 -2.24
CA ILE A 233 -21.32 8.33 -1.26
C ILE A 233 -22.67 8.85 -0.76
N LEU A 234 -23.61 9.13 -1.65
CA LEU A 234 -24.95 9.62 -1.28
C LEU A 234 -25.73 8.61 -0.46
N TYR A 235 -25.60 7.32 -0.73
CA TYR A 235 -26.17 6.26 0.11
C TYR A 235 -25.64 6.33 1.54
N ASP A 236 -24.30 6.45 1.70
CA ASP A 236 -23.68 6.53 3.03
C ASP A 236 -23.99 7.85 3.77
N MET A 237 -24.30 8.90 3.02
CA MET A 237 -24.84 10.18 3.57
C MET A 237 -26.32 10.08 3.97
N GLY A 238 -27.05 9.02 3.60
CA GLY A 238 -28.49 8.87 3.84
C GLY A 238 -29.38 9.56 2.81
N GLU A 239 -28.81 10.07 1.72
CA GLU A 239 -29.50 10.75 0.61
C GLU A 239 -29.99 9.71 -0.42
N TYR A 240 -30.91 8.83 0.01
CA TYR A 240 -31.26 7.61 -0.74
C TYR A 240 -31.91 7.86 -2.10
N GLU A 241 -32.79 8.87 -2.21
CA GLU A 241 -33.42 9.23 -3.49
C GLU A 241 -32.39 9.70 -4.52
N LYS A 242 -31.41 10.52 -4.08
CA LYS A 242 -30.34 10.98 -4.96
C LYS A 242 -29.40 9.86 -5.34
N SER A 243 -29.09 8.96 -4.39
CA SER A 243 -28.32 7.74 -4.65
C SER A 243 -28.96 6.91 -5.76
N ILE A 244 -30.27 6.62 -5.65
CA ILE A 244 -31.03 5.89 -6.67
C ILE A 244 -30.93 6.57 -8.04
N SER A 245 -31.09 7.90 -8.08
CA SER A 245 -31.02 8.66 -9.34
C SER A 245 -29.67 8.49 -10.03
N LEU A 246 -28.55 8.61 -9.28
CA LEU A 246 -27.21 8.42 -9.85
C LEU A 246 -26.92 6.98 -10.23
N MET A 247 -27.39 6.01 -9.46
CA MET A 247 -27.26 4.58 -9.77
C MET A 247 -27.96 4.24 -11.10
N HIS A 248 -29.16 4.81 -11.35
CA HIS A 248 -29.85 4.65 -12.63
C HIS A 248 -29.07 5.26 -13.77
N GLN A 249 -28.61 6.50 -13.65
CA GLN A 249 -27.80 7.15 -14.68
C GLN A 249 -26.52 6.35 -14.98
N ALA A 250 -25.81 5.88 -13.93
CA ALA A 250 -24.63 5.06 -14.09
C ALA A 250 -24.92 3.75 -14.87
N SER A 251 -26.12 3.16 -14.69
CA SER A 251 -26.52 1.93 -15.37
C SER A 251 -26.89 2.11 -16.84
N GLU A 252 -27.05 3.35 -17.32
CA GLU A 252 -27.33 3.63 -18.74
C GLU A 252 -26.10 3.40 -19.63
N ASN A 253 -24.89 3.34 -19.05
CA ASN A 253 -23.66 3.06 -19.76
C ASN A 253 -23.36 1.56 -19.73
N ASP A 254 -23.15 0.94 -20.90
CA ASP A 254 -22.95 -0.50 -21.04
C ASP A 254 -21.70 -1.00 -20.26
N ILE A 255 -20.61 -0.23 -20.22
CA ILE A 255 -19.39 -0.58 -19.51
C ILE A 255 -19.65 -0.58 -18.00
N THR A 256 -20.24 0.50 -17.49
CA THR A 256 -20.57 0.65 -16.07
C THR A 256 -21.60 -0.38 -15.63
N ALA A 257 -22.63 -0.65 -16.43
CA ALA A 257 -23.63 -1.67 -16.15
C ALA A 257 -23.02 -3.08 -16.10
N LYS A 258 -22.07 -3.39 -17.00
CA LYS A 258 -21.38 -4.68 -17.02
C LYS A 258 -20.44 -4.87 -15.83
N GLU A 259 -19.72 -3.83 -15.45
CA GLU A 259 -18.69 -3.91 -14.39
C GLU A 259 -19.29 -3.75 -13.00
N TYR A 260 -20.24 -2.83 -12.82
CA TYR A 260 -20.79 -2.46 -11.52
C TYR A 260 -22.27 -2.78 -11.34
N GLY A 261 -22.94 -3.38 -12.34
CA GLY A 261 -24.40 -3.61 -12.35
C GLY A 261 -24.90 -4.37 -11.13
N TYR A 262 -24.16 -5.37 -10.66
CA TYR A 262 -24.45 -6.08 -9.41
C TYR A 262 -24.50 -5.12 -8.20
N SER A 263 -23.45 -4.35 -7.99
CA SER A 263 -23.36 -3.39 -6.88
C SER A 263 -24.44 -2.29 -7.03
N ILE A 264 -24.69 -1.80 -8.24
CA ILE A 264 -25.76 -0.84 -8.52
C ILE A 264 -27.12 -1.39 -8.05
N CYS A 265 -27.45 -2.64 -8.41
CA CYS A 265 -28.68 -3.28 -7.95
C CYS A 265 -28.75 -3.41 -6.44
N CYS A 266 -27.63 -3.79 -5.78
CA CYS A 266 -27.57 -3.93 -4.33
C CYS A 266 -27.78 -2.58 -3.60
N TYR A 267 -27.09 -1.51 -4.03
CA TYR A 267 -27.26 -0.17 -3.45
C TYR A 267 -28.65 0.39 -3.70
N THR A 268 -29.22 0.16 -4.90
CA THR A 268 -30.57 0.60 -5.24
C THR A 268 -31.62 -0.13 -4.39
N SER A 269 -31.49 -1.44 -4.24
CA SER A 269 -32.35 -2.24 -3.35
C SER A 269 -32.27 -1.77 -1.90
N ALA A 270 -31.05 -1.57 -1.37
CA ALA A 270 -30.82 -1.09 -0.02
C ALA A 270 -31.42 0.32 0.18
N SER A 271 -31.29 1.22 -0.78
CA SER A 271 -31.87 2.56 -0.78
C SER A 271 -33.41 2.51 -0.70
N TYR A 272 -34.05 1.69 -1.53
CA TYR A 272 -35.50 1.52 -1.49
C TYR A 272 -35.98 0.91 -0.16
N ARG A 273 -35.23 -0.02 0.46
CA ARG A 273 -35.55 -0.53 1.82
C ARG A 273 -35.48 0.58 2.88
N LYS A 274 -34.48 1.47 2.82
CA LYS A 274 -34.40 2.64 3.72
C LYS A 274 -35.57 3.60 3.53
N LEU A 275 -36.07 3.74 2.30
CA LEU A 275 -37.26 4.52 1.95
C LEU A 275 -38.59 3.78 2.21
N ARG A 276 -38.56 2.52 2.66
CA ARG A 276 -39.70 1.65 2.93
C ARG A 276 -40.53 1.28 1.69
N ASP A 277 -39.92 1.37 0.49
CA ASP A 277 -40.50 0.87 -0.76
C ASP A 277 -40.01 -0.57 -0.99
N ASN A 278 -40.68 -1.52 -0.31
CA ASN A 278 -40.23 -2.91 -0.34
C ASN A 278 -40.46 -3.58 -1.71
N GLU A 279 -41.45 -3.14 -2.47
CA GLU A 279 -41.75 -3.71 -3.79
C GLU A 279 -40.57 -3.46 -4.76
N LYS A 280 -40.11 -2.21 -4.84
CA LYS A 280 -38.95 -1.88 -5.67
C LYS A 280 -37.66 -2.48 -5.11
N ALA A 281 -37.51 -2.51 -3.78
CA ALA A 281 -36.35 -3.15 -3.17
C ALA A 281 -36.24 -4.62 -3.57
N ASP A 282 -37.34 -5.37 -3.55
CA ASP A 282 -37.37 -6.79 -3.91
C ASP A 282 -37.14 -7.01 -5.41
N TYR A 283 -37.60 -6.08 -6.26
CA TYR A 283 -37.29 -6.10 -7.69
C TYR A 283 -35.76 -6.00 -7.92
N PHE A 284 -35.08 -5.01 -7.35
CA PHE A 284 -33.63 -4.85 -7.52
C PHE A 284 -32.83 -5.97 -6.83
N LEU A 285 -33.31 -6.52 -5.73
CA LEU A 285 -32.74 -7.73 -5.13
C LEU A 285 -32.83 -8.90 -6.10
N SER A 286 -33.95 -9.07 -6.81
CA SER A 286 -34.09 -10.17 -7.79
C SER A 286 -33.08 -10.04 -8.93
N LEU A 287 -32.82 -8.82 -9.43
CA LEU A 287 -31.80 -8.58 -10.44
C LEU A 287 -30.37 -8.87 -9.91
N ALA A 288 -30.07 -8.47 -8.69
CA ALA A 288 -28.78 -8.81 -8.07
C ALA A 288 -28.58 -10.31 -7.93
N LYS A 289 -29.65 -11.06 -7.57
CA LYS A 289 -29.62 -12.52 -7.45
C LYS A 289 -29.44 -13.27 -8.78
N GLU A 290 -29.75 -12.64 -9.91
CA GLU A 290 -29.43 -13.21 -11.22
C GLU A 290 -27.92 -13.24 -11.49
N VAL A 291 -27.16 -12.33 -10.86
CA VAL A 291 -25.71 -12.26 -10.97
C VAL A 291 -25.04 -13.12 -9.91
N ASP A 292 -25.39 -12.93 -8.62
CA ASP A 292 -24.90 -13.73 -7.49
C ASP A 292 -26.01 -13.97 -6.48
N LYS A 293 -26.54 -15.23 -6.51
CA LYS A 293 -27.69 -15.61 -5.71
C LYS A 293 -27.37 -15.68 -4.21
N ASP A 294 -26.18 -16.13 -3.87
CA ASP A 294 -25.81 -16.45 -2.48
C ASP A 294 -25.31 -15.22 -1.73
N ASP A 295 -24.67 -14.27 -2.41
CA ASP A 295 -24.08 -13.07 -1.80
C ASP A 295 -25.03 -11.85 -1.78
N ALA A 296 -25.99 -11.74 -2.70
CA ALA A 296 -26.82 -10.54 -2.86
C ALA A 296 -27.56 -10.11 -1.57
N GLU A 297 -28.21 -11.05 -0.87
CA GLU A 297 -28.91 -10.73 0.39
C GLU A 297 -27.97 -10.32 1.49
N LYS A 298 -26.81 -10.97 1.60
CA LYS A 298 -25.78 -10.66 2.58
C LYS A 298 -25.24 -9.25 2.32
N TYR A 299 -24.87 -8.95 1.08
CA TYR A 299 -24.33 -7.64 0.71
C TYR A 299 -25.31 -6.50 1.01
N ILE A 300 -26.60 -6.68 0.67
CA ILE A 300 -27.64 -5.69 0.99
C ILE A 300 -27.81 -5.54 2.51
N ASN A 301 -27.81 -6.63 3.28
CA ASN A 301 -27.88 -6.55 4.74
C ASN A 301 -26.68 -5.83 5.34
N ASP A 302 -25.48 -6.03 4.81
CA ASP A 302 -24.28 -5.32 5.23
C ASP A 302 -24.40 -3.80 4.95
N LEU A 303 -24.92 -3.41 3.78
CA LEU A 303 -25.24 -2.01 3.46
C LEU A 303 -26.24 -1.40 4.43
N LEU A 304 -27.33 -2.13 4.74
CA LEU A 304 -28.37 -1.67 5.67
C LEU A 304 -27.84 -1.45 7.08
N ASN A 305 -26.83 -2.22 7.49
CA ASN A 305 -26.23 -2.14 8.82
C ASN A 305 -25.15 -1.05 8.94
N ARG A 306 -24.46 -0.68 7.85
CA ARG A 306 -23.43 0.38 7.86
C ARG A 306 -23.92 1.69 8.48
N ASN A 307 -25.15 2.09 8.20
CA ASN A 307 -25.73 3.37 8.64
C ASN A 307 -26.44 3.32 10.00
N ASN A 308 -26.50 2.15 10.65
CA ASN A 308 -27.14 2.05 11.98
C ASN A 308 -26.17 2.34 13.15
N GLY A 309 -24.86 2.50 12.88
CA GLY A 309 -23.83 2.78 13.89
C GLY A 309 -23.56 4.26 14.17
N ASN A 310 -24.19 5.18 13.46
CA ASN A 310 -23.93 6.63 13.52
C ASN A 310 -25.16 7.43 14.03
N LYS A 311 -25.88 6.92 15.06
CA LYS A 311 -26.88 7.70 15.82
C LYS A 311 -26.38 7.96 17.23
#